data_b363b1eb1bdfde413e45ec4d44ffc238
#
_entry.id   b363b1eb1bdfde413e45ec4d44ffc238
#
_cell.length_a   1.000
_cell.length_b   1.000
_cell.length_c   1.000
_cell.angle_alpha   90.00
_cell.angle_beta   90.00
_cell.angle_gamma   90.00
#
_symmetry.space_group_name_H-M   'P 1'
#
loop_
_entity.id
_entity.type
_entity.pdbx_description
1 polymer ?
#
loop_
_entity_poly.entity_id
_entity_poly.type
_entity_poly.pdbx_seq_one_letter_code
_entity_poly.pdbx_strand_id
1 'polypeptide(L)'
;MKSTTEALLLLALTALPLAAEPVAISVPAVAETEGTGGDADDPAIWVNAADPAQSLILGTDKEAGLFVFGLDGAERAFLPDGRLNNVDVRPFVLGGRSVGLAAASRRDDDTLVLYVIDGADVRHAEPFAHPAIPADIEGVKNIYGLAMAQDASGTYALVNFKSGHVLQYRIEDVAGHLTLTLARHWQVGTQPEGMVADDVAGHIYVGEEDVGIWRFPLDPGRPATPTAVAAIPSDCLPRDDVEGLAIHDSGKGRYLVASAQGIRRAALYRLDGDAVPVCSALVEVAAGAIDGVTETDGLDVTSAALPGHPEGLLVMMDDQNAGYTTNFKLVDWAAVAAGLP
;
A
#
# COMPACT_ATOMS: atom_id res chain seq x y z
N MET A 1 -71.13 28.33 5.95
CA MET A 1 -70.34 27.59 4.91
C MET A 1 -68.88 27.97 5.14
N LYS A 2 -68.09 27.07 5.72
CA LYS A 2 -66.65 27.26 5.89
C LYS A 2 -65.97 26.32 4.91
N SER A 3 -65.25 26.88 3.91
CA SER A 3 -64.45 26.16 2.95
C SER A 3 -63.11 25.77 3.57
N THR A 4 -62.85 24.50 3.70
CA THR A 4 -61.56 23.93 4.07
C THR A 4 -60.80 23.66 2.81
N THR A 5 -59.69 24.42 2.58
CA THR A 5 -58.76 24.19 1.51
C THR A 5 -57.70 23.18 2.02
N GLU A 6 -57.76 21.96 1.53
CA GLU A 6 -56.69 20.96 1.76
C GLU A 6 -55.47 21.30 0.89
N ALA A 7 -54.34 21.58 1.52
CA ALA A 7 -53.06 21.75 0.85
C ALA A 7 -52.43 20.38 0.63
N LEU A 8 -52.31 19.96 -0.61
CA LEU A 8 -51.59 18.73 -1.01
C LEU A 8 -50.08 19.02 -0.95
N LEU A 9 -49.40 18.42 0.03
CA LEU A 9 -47.92 18.47 0.14
C LEU A 9 -47.32 17.44 -0.84
N LEU A 10 -46.80 17.89 -1.98
CA LEU A 10 -46.01 17.04 -2.90
C LEU A 10 -44.63 16.83 -2.28
N LEU A 11 -44.35 15.62 -1.75
CA LEU A 11 -43.00 15.17 -1.41
C LEU A 11 -42.26 14.88 -2.75
N ALA A 12 -41.34 15.77 -3.12
CA ALA A 12 -40.36 15.46 -4.16
C ALA A 12 -39.35 14.45 -3.61
N LEU A 13 -39.46 13.17 -3.97
CA LEU A 13 -38.40 12.20 -3.81
C LEU A 13 -37.29 12.59 -4.80
N THR A 14 -36.24 13.21 -4.30
CA THR A 14 -34.98 13.31 -5.04
C THR A 14 -34.34 11.93 -5.05
N ALA A 15 -34.38 11.25 -6.19
CA ALA A 15 -33.60 10.03 -6.40
C ALA A 15 -32.10 10.40 -6.24
N LEU A 16 -31.45 9.86 -5.22
CA LEU A 16 -30.01 9.89 -5.14
C LEU A 16 -29.47 9.16 -6.38
N PRO A 17 -28.45 9.68 -7.06
CA PRO A 17 -27.83 8.96 -8.16
C PRO A 17 -27.35 7.60 -7.63
N LEU A 18 -27.79 6.52 -8.26
CA LEU A 18 -27.27 5.19 -8.03
C LEU A 18 -25.78 5.25 -8.37
N ALA A 19 -24.89 4.87 -7.46
CA ALA A 19 -23.49 4.74 -7.78
C ALA A 19 -23.34 3.78 -8.96
N ALA A 20 -22.51 4.13 -9.94
CA ALA A 20 -22.25 3.23 -11.08
C ALA A 20 -21.54 1.98 -10.56
N GLU A 21 -21.89 0.81 -11.07
CA GLU A 21 -21.17 -0.43 -10.75
C GLU A 21 -19.70 -0.31 -11.19
N PRO A 22 -18.74 -0.90 -10.42
CA PRO A 22 -17.33 -0.87 -10.79
C PRO A 22 -17.10 -1.59 -12.13
N VAL A 23 -16.22 -1.04 -12.96
CA VAL A 23 -15.85 -1.67 -14.23
C VAL A 23 -14.95 -2.87 -13.96
N ALA A 24 -15.23 -4.00 -14.58
CA ALA A 24 -14.36 -5.17 -14.55
C ALA A 24 -13.27 -5.03 -15.63
N ILE A 25 -12.01 -5.04 -15.22
CA ILE A 25 -10.82 -4.94 -16.07
C ILE A 25 -10.04 -6.23 -15.94
N SER A 26 -9.64 -6.84 -17.07
CA SER A 26 -8.81 -8.04 -17.09
C SER A 26 -7.57 -7.75 -17.90
N VAL A 27 -6.39 -7.89 -17.29
CA VAL A 27 -5.08 -7.61 -17.89
C VAL A 27 -4.12 -8.78 -17.67
N PRO A 28 -3.18 -9.08 -18.59
CA PRO A 28 -2.13 -10.04 -18.33
C PRO A 28 -0.98 -9.40 -17.55
N ALA A 29 -0.23 -10.21 -16.81
CA ALA A 29 1.11 -9.84 -16.37
C ALA A 29 2.06 -9.74 -17.58
N VAL A 30 2.97 -8.77 -17.55
CA VAL A 30 4.00 -8.55 -18.61
C VAL A 30 5.36 -9.12 -18.23
N ALA A 31 5.61 -9.28 -16.93
CA ALA A 31 6.76 -9.96 -16.34
C ALA A 31 6.36 -10.50 -14.97
N GLU A 32 7.22 -11.32 -14.39
CA GLU A 32 7.10 -11.82 -13.02
C GLU A 32 8.49 -11.91 -12.39
N THR A 33 8.57 -11.85 -11.08
CA THR A 33 9.83 -12.05 -10.38
C THR A 33 10.18 -13.54 -10.31
N GLU A 34 11.44 -13.84 -10.07
CA GLU A 34 11.82 -15.15 -9.55
C GLU A 34 11.04 -15.42 -8.25
N GLY A 35 10.77 -16.69 -7.97
CA GLY A 35 10.05 -17.07 -6.74
C GLY A 35 10.90 -16.85 -5.50
N THR A 36 10.30 -16.41 -4.41
CA THR A 36 11.00 -16.25 -3.13
C THR A 36 11.33 -17.57 -2.46
N GLY A 37 10.62 -18.63 -2.83
CA GLY A 37 10.81 -19.97 -2.29
C GLY A 37 10.14 -20.20 -0.93
N GLY A 38 9.53 -19.17 -0.36
CA GLY A 38 8.82 -19.18 0.92
C GLY A 38 7.39 -18.64 0.77
N ASP A 39 7.05 -17.65 1.57
CA ASP A 39 5.76 -16.99 1.69
C ASP A 39 5.94 -15.49 1.39
N ALA A 40 5.98 -15.12 0.10
CA ALA A 40 6.04 -13.73 -0.32
C ALA A 40 4.82 -12.97 0.20
N ASP A 41 5.00 -11.70 0.53
CA ASP A 41 3.93 -10.89 1.13
C ASP A 41 3.71 -9.57 0.38
N ASP A 42 4.59 -8.61 0.57
CA ASP A 42 4.36 -7.23 0.15
C ASP A 42 5.50 -6.71 -0.73
N PRO A 43 5.19 -6.11 -1.89
CA PRO A 43 6.17 -5.45 -2.73
C PRO A 43 6.24 -3.94 -2.45
N ALA A 44 7.42 -3.33 -2.69
CA ALA A 44 7.57 -1.89 -2.81
C ALA A 44 8.41 -1.53 -4.03
N ILE A 45 8.02 -0.53 -4.79
CA ILE A 45 8.72 -0.09 -6.01
C ILE A 45 9.61 1.12 -5.69
N TRP A 46 10.93 0.90 -5.67
CA TRP A 46 11.89 1.99 -5.63
C TRP A 46 12.12 2.55 -7.04
N VAL A 47 11.69 3.80 -7.27
CA VAL A 47 11.96 4.52 -8.50
C VAL A 47 13.28 5.26 -8.39
N ASN A 48 14.28 4.83 -9.16
CA ASN A 48 15.54 5.56 -9.29
C ASN A 48 15.35 6.74 -10.23
N ALA A 49 15.13 7.94 -9.68
CA ALA A 49 14.88 9.14 -10.46
C ALA A 49 16.08 9.57 -11.34
N ALA A 50 17.31 9.18 -11.00
CA ALA A 50 18.51 9.48 -11.76
C ALA A 50 18.70 8.55 -12.97
N ASP A 51 18.30 7.28 -12.82
CA ASP A 51 18.33 6.28 -13.87
C ASP A 51 17.15 5.30 -13.67
N PRO A 52 16.00 5.55 -14.30
CA PRO A 52 14.82 4.71 -14.15
C PRO A 52 15.02 3.24 -14.54
N ALA A 53 16.04 2.93 -15.34
CA ALA A 53 16.36 1.54 -15.66
C ALA A 53 17.00 0.76 -14.50
N GLN A 54 17.47 1.47 -13.47
CA GLN A 54 17.99 0.90 -12.23
C GLN A 54 16.96 0.98 -11.07
N SER A 55 15.68 1.17 -11.39
CA SER A 55 14.61 1.02 -10.41
C SER A 55 14.52 -0.43 -9.93
N LEU A 56 14.06 -0.61 -8.69
CA LEU A 56 14.05 -1.91 -8.02
C LEU A 56 12.63 -2.23 -7.51
N ILE A 57 12.36 -3.51 -7.39
CA ILE A 57 11.23 -4.05 -6.66
C ILE A 57 11.79 -4.71 -5.40
N LEU A 58 11.38 -4.22 -4.24
CA LEU A 58 11.64 -4.85 -2.95
C LEU A 58 10.48 -5.79 -2.68
N GLY A 59 10.74 -7.01 -2.26
CA GLY A 59 9.69 -7.98 -1.92
C GLY A 59 9.98 -8.62 -0.57
N THR A 60 9.03 -8.59 0.33
CA THR A 60 9.14 -9.30 1.61
C THR A 60 8.75 -10.75 1.48
N ASP A 61 9.32 -11.58 2.34
CA ASP A 61 8.95 -12.97 2.53
C ASP A 61 8.79 -13.24 4.04
N LYS A 62 7.61 -13.74 4.41
CA LYS A 62 7.23 -13.98 5.82
C LYS A 62 8.04 -15.09 6.50
N GLU A 63 8.92 -15.77 5.77
CA GLU A 63 9.76 -16.85 6.28
C GLU A 63 11.27 -16.57 6.14
N ALA A 64 11.68 -15.66 5.22
CA ALA A 64 13.06 -15.56 4.79
C ALA A 64 13.70 -14.17 4.96
N GLY A 65 13.06 -13.08 4.51
CA GLY A 65 13.63 -11.75 4.56
C GLY A 65 13.23 -10.83 3.43
N LEU A 66 14.16 -9.99 2.98
CA LEU A 66 13.94 -9.03 1.89
C LEU A 66 14.62 -9.50 0.60
N PHE A 67 13.84 -9.70 -0.42
CA PHE A 67 14.30 -9.90 -1.80
C PHE A 67 14.35 -8.57 -2.53
N VAL A 68 15.32 -8.41 -3.41
CA VAL A 68 15.49 -7.24 -4.26
C VAL A 68 15.51 -7.72 -5.71
N PHE A 69 14.58 -7.24 -6.52
CA PHE A 69 14.48 -7.61 -7.93
C PHE A 69 14.68 -6.38 -8.82
N GLY A 70 15.16 -6.63 -10.04
CA GLY A 70 15.11 -5.64 -11.12
C GLY A 70 13.72 -5.57 -11.78
N LEU A 71 13.52 -4.60 -12.67
CA LEU A 71 12.28 -4.49 -13.46
C LEU A 71 12.07 -5.65 -14.44
N ASP A 72 13.10 -6.46 -14.67
CA ASP A 72 13.04 -7.70 -15.45
C ASP A 72 12.62 -8.93 -14.62
N GLY A 73 12.33 -8.73 -13.31
CA GLY A 73 11.96 -9.76 -12.37
C GLY A 73 13.11 -10.60 -11.81
N ALA A 74 14.34 -10.43 -12.32
CA ALA A 74 15.49 -11.19 -11.83
C ALA A 74 15.95 -10.70 -10.45
N GLU A 75 16.29 -11.63 -9.55
CA GLU A 75 16.87 -11.32 -8.24
C GLU A 75 18.21 -10.57 -8.40
N ARG A 76 18.37 -9.50 -7.65
CA ARG A 76 19.59 -8.69 -7.56
C ARG A 76 20.30 -8.89 -6.23
N ALA A 77 19.54 -9.06 -5.15
CA ALA A 77 20.06 -9.30 -3.82
C ALA A 77 19.00 -9.98 -2.94
N PHE A 78 19.46 -10.66 -1.91
CA PHE A 78 18.65 -11.20 -0.83
C PHE A 78 19.29 -10.85 0.51
N LEU A 79 18.48 -10.31 1.44
CA LEU A 79 18.88 -10.00 2.81
C LEU A 79 18.09 -10.92 3.76
N PRO A 80 18.77 -11.90 4.42
CA PRO A 80 18.10 -12.91 5.24
C PRO A 80 17.74 -12.36 6.64
N ASP A 81 16.84 -11.41 6.68
CA ASP A 81 16.52 -10.63 7.89
C ASP A 81 15.37 -11.20 8.72
N GLY A 82 14.96 -12.44 8.43
CA GLY A 82 13.92 -13.15 9.15
C GLY A 82 12.52 -12.82 8.60
N ARG A 83 11.51 -12.95 9.46
CA ARG A 83 10.09 -12.88 9.09
C ARG A 83 9.64 -11.45 8.85
N LEU A 84 9.79 -10.96 7.61
CA LEU A 84 9.30 -9.65 7.20
C LEU A 84 7.86 -9.74 6.71
N ASN A 85 7.02 -8.76 7.11
CA ASN A 85 5.66 -8.62 6.59
C ASN A 85 5.65 -7.55 5.49
N ASN A 86 5.32 -6.31 5.77
CA ASN A 86 5.26 -5.26 4.76
C ASN A 86 6.56 -4.49 4.62
N VAL A 87 6.75 -3.88 3.44
CA VAL A 87 7.85 -2.97 3.12
C VAL A 87 7.31 -1.76 2.37
N ASP A 88 7.86 -0.58 2.63
CA ASP A 88 7.63 0.61 1.80
C ASP A 88 8.91 1.44 1.70
N VAL A 89 8.97 2.35 0.73
CA VAL A 89 10.18 3.10 0.40
C VAL A 89 9.86 4.55 0.08
N ARG A 90 10.72 5.47 0.54
CA ARG A 90 10.66 6.90 0.19
C ARG A 90 12.05 7.43 -0.14
N PRO A 91 12.14 8.48 -0.99
CA PRO A 91 13.37 9.27 -1.11
C PRO A 91 13.75 9.84 0.25
N PHE A 92 15.04 9.87 0.55
CA PHE A 92 15.55 10.36 1.83
C PHE A 92 16.90 11.07 1.65
N VAL A 93 17.26 11.93 2.61
CA VAL A 93 18.59 12.54 2.66
C VAL A 93 19.32 12.00 3.89
N LEU A 94 20.34 11.17 3.68
CA LEU A 94 21.16 10.57 4.73
C LEU A 94 22.59 11.10 4.61
N GLY A 95 23.10 11.74 5.65
CA GLY A 95 24.45 12.30 5.66
C GLY A 95 24.67 13.34 4.54
N GLY A 96 23.63 14.06 4.12
CA GLY A 96 23.68 15.02 3.02
C GLY A 96 23.62 14.40 1.62
N ARG A 97 23.41 13.09 1.47
CA ARG A 97 23.27 12.37 0.20
C ARG A 97 21.83 11.95 -0.04
N SER A 98 21.34 12.11 -1.28
CA SER A 98 20.04 11.56 -1.67
C SER A 98 20.14 10.04 -1.84
N VAL A 99 19.26 9.31 -1.16
CA VAL A 99 19.17 7.85 -1.16
C VAL A 99 17.69 7.44 -1.18
N GLY A 100 17.42 6.15 -1.40
CA GLY A 100 16.16 5.54 -1.00
C GLY A 100 16.28 5.08 0.46
N LEU A 101 15.23 5.28 1.22
CA LEU A 101 15.08 4.70 2.55
C LEU A 101 13.87 3.77 2.51
N ALA A 102 14.10 2.49 2.74
CA ALA A 102 13.04 1.51 2.91
C ALA A 102 12.90 1.12 4.37
N ALA A 103 11.67 0.88 4.78
CA ALA A 103 11.35 0.32 6.09
C ALA A 103 10.54 -0.95 5.91
N ALA A 104 10.77 -1.96 6.78
CA ALA A 104 9.95 -3.16 6.81
C ALA A 104 9.59 -3.54 8.25
N SER A 105 8.45 -4.19 8.42
CA SER A 105 8.00 -4.73 9.69
C SER A 105 8.53 -6.15 9.88
N ARG A 106 9.31 -6.38 10.96
CA ARG A 106 9.85 -7.71 11.28
C ARG A 106 9.08 -8.35 12.42
N ARG A 107 8.48 -9.52 12.15
CA ARG A 107 7.59 -10.24 13.06
C ARG A 107 8.31 -11.04 14.13
N ASP A 108 9.62 -11.30 13.98
CA ASP A 108 10.37 -12.13 14.92
C ASP A 108 10.49 -11.50 16.30
N ASP A 109 10.58 -10.17 16.35
CA ASP A 109 10.88 -9.42 17.57
C ASP A 109 10.13 -8.08 17.65
N ASP A 110 9.06 -7.90 16.86
CA ASP A 110 8.28 -6.67 16.80
C ASP A 110 9.16 -5.43 16.55
N THR A 111 10.03 -5.49 15.53
CA THR A 111 10.92 -4.39 15.17
C THR A 111 10.60 -3.80 13.81
N LEU A 112 10.87 -2.50 13.65
CA LEU A 112 11.04 -1.85 12.36
C LEU A 112 12.50 -2.03 11.92
N VAL A 113 12.71 -2.52 10.70
CA VAL A 113 14.03 -2.65 10.09
C VAL A 113 14.18 -1.69 8.93
N LEU A 114 15.35 -1.06 8.78
CA LEU A 114 15.56 0.00 7.83
C LEU A 114 16.68 -0.35 6.84
N TYR A 115 16.48 0.00 5.58
CA TYR A 115 17.42 -0.21 4.49
C TYR A 115 17.72 1.09 3.76
N VAL A 116 18.94 1.24 3.31
CA VAL A 116 19.38 2.35 2.46
C VAL A 116 19.60 1.84 1.05
N ILE A 117 19.03 2.52 0.07
CA ILE A 117 19.18 2.24 -1.35
C ILE A 117 20.01 3.36 -1.98
N ASP A 118 21.20 3.01 -2.48
CA ASP A 118 22.14 3.93 -3.13
C ASP A 118 22.43 3.43 -4.55
N GLY A 119 21.74 4.00 -5.54
CA GLY A 119 21.72 3.44 -6.88
C GLY A 119 20.97 2.12 -6.93
N ALA A 120 21.66 1.04 -7.25
CA ALA A 120 21.14 -0.34 -7.24
C ALA A 120 21.58 -1.13 -6.00
N ASP A 121 22.37 -0.54 -5.10
CA ASP A 121 22.83 -1.19 -3.87
C ASP A 121 21.82 -1.02 -2.75
N VAL A 122 21.38 -2.15 -2.18
CA VAL A 122 20.45 -2.19 -1.04
C VAL A 122 21.20 -2.78 0.15
N ARG A 123 21.25 -2.05 1.23
CA ARG A 123 21.99 -2.44 2.44
C ARG A 123 21.28 -2.00 3.71
N HIS A 124 21.63 -2.61 4.81
CA HIS A 124 21.13 -2.19 6.12
C HIS A 124 21.48 -0.74 6.43
N ALA A 125 20.54 -0.03 7.04
CA ALA A 125 20.79 1.28 7.65
C ALA A 125 21.58 1.13 8.97
N GLU A 126 22.01 2.25 9.52
CA GLU A 126 22.69 2.27 10.82
C GLU A 126 21.95 3.22 11.79
N PRO A 127 21.39 2.69 12.88
CA PRO A 127 21.18 1.27 13.20
C PRO A 127 20.15 0.62 12.25
N PHE A 128 20.25 -0.72 12.13
CA PHE A 128 19.37 -1.50 11.25
C PHE A 128 17.96 -1.71 11.83
N ALA A 129 17.87 -2.09 13.11
CA ALA A 129 16.60 -2.49 13.73
C ALA A 129 16.22 -1.54 14.87
N HIS A 130 14.95 -1.21 14.95
CA HIS A 130 14.36 -0.32 15.94
C HIS A 130 13.15 -1.00 16.59
N PRO A 131 13.10 -1.10 17.94
CA PRO A 131 11.90 -1.60 18.62
C PRO A 131 10.65 -0.81 18.19
N ALA A 132 9.62 -1.53 17.75
CA ALA A 132 8.40 -0.90 17.27
C ALA A 132 7.30 -0.78 18.34
N ILE A 133 7.50 -1.38 19.53
CA ILE A 133 6.55 -1.32 20.63
C ILE A 133 7.05 -0.35 21.70
N PRO A 134 6.39 0.80 21.91
CA PRO A 134 6.71 1.70 23.00
C PRO A 134 6.38 1.08 24.36
N ALA A 135 7.24 1.30 25.36
CA ALA A 135 7.08 0.71 26.68
C ALA A 135 5.87 1.27 27.48
N ASP A 136 5.36 2.42 27.08
CA ASP A 136 4.29 3.17 27.74
C ASP A 136 2.92 3.04 27.07
N ILE A 137 2.79 2.24 25.98
CA ILE A 137 1.54 1.96 25.33
C ILE A 137 1.16 0.50 25.59
N GLU A 138 0.14 0.29 26.42
CA GLU A 138 -0.33 -1.05 26.75
C GLU A 138 -1.11 -1.70 25.60
N GLY A 139 -0.98 -3.02 25.47
CA GLY A 139 -1.78 -3.82 24.54
C GLY A 139 -1.25 -3.87 23.10
N VAL A 140 -0.21 -3.11 22.75
CA VAL A 140 0.47 -3.20 21.45
C VAL A 140 1.19 -4.54 21.34
N LYS A 141 0.93 -5.30 20.29
CA LYS A 141 1.57 -6.60 20.07
C LYS A 141 1.38 -7.10 18.65
N ASN A 142 2.31 -7.94 18.22
CA ASN A 142 2.30 -8.61 16.92
C ASN A 142 2.31 -7.56 15.79
N ILE A 143 3.50 -7.02 15.54
CA ILE A 143 3.75 -6.11 14.42
C ILE A 143 3.27 -6.75 13.12
N TYR A 144 2.71 -5.91 12.21
CA TYR A 144 2.11 -6.43 11.01
C TYR A 144 2.34 -5.48 9.83
N GLY A 145 1.35 -4.74 9.38
CA GLY A 145 1.46 -3.85 8.24
C GLY A 145 2.36 -2.65 8.44
N LEU A 146 2.87 -2.11 7.33
CA LEU A 146 3.74 -0.94 7.32
C LEU A 146 3.47 -0.07 6.10
N ALA A 147 3.65 1.24 6.24
CA ALA A 147 3.81 2.18 5.14
C ALA A 147 4.80 3.28 5.52
N MET A 148 5.39 3.93 4.54
CA MET A 148 6.14 5.17 4.75
C MET A 148 5.34 6.38 4.27
N ALA A 149 5.64 7.54 4.83
CA ALA A 149 4.98 8.78 4.49
C ALA A 149 5.96 9.95 4.51
N GLN A 150 5.68 10.96 3.70
CA GLN A 150 6.41 12.23 3.71
C GLN A 150 5.47 13.43 3.63
N ASP A 151 5.76 14.46 4.40
CA ASP A 151 5.15 15.77 4.29
C ASP A 151 6.18 16.88 4.51
N ALA A 152 5.73 18.13 4.54
CA ALA A 152 6.62 19.27 4.79
C ALA A 152 7.31 19.24 6.16
N SER A 153 6.83 18.43 7.11
CA SER A 153 7.36 18.30 8.46
C SER A 153 8.37 17.16 8.61
N GLY A 154 8.40 16.18 7.69
CA GLY A 154 9.40 15.11 7.71
C GLY A 154 9.00 13.80 7.03
N THR A 155 9.80 12.79 7.28
CA THR A 155 9.58 11.41 6.84
C THR A 155 9.11 10.57 8.01
N TYR A 156 8.17 9.68 7.76
CA TYR A 156 7.55 8.82 8.78
C TYR A 156 7.53 7.36 8.35
N ALA A 157 7.64 6.46 9.32
CA ALA A 157 7.18 5.09 9.23
C ALA A 157 5.85 4.97 9.98
N LEU A 158 4.85 4.42 9.31
CA LEU A 158 3.55 4.04 9.86
C LEU A 158 3.60 2.53 10.06
N VAL A 159 3.31 2.06 11.26
CA VAL A 159 3.30 0.63 11.53
C VAL A 159 2.03 0.26 12.26
N ASN A 160 1.40 -0.82 11.86
CA ASN A 160 0.25 -1.35 12.56
C ASN A 160 0.55 -2.70 13.21
N PHE A 161 -0.39 -3.12 14.04
CA PHE A 161 -0.28 -4.32 14.86
C PHE A 161 -1.61 -5.10 14.81
N LYS A 162 -1.54 -6.42 14.87
CA LYS A 162 -2.75 -7.28 14.92
C LYS A 162 -3.69 -6.95 16.08
N SER A 163 -3.23 -6.18 17.04
CA SER A 163 -4.02 -5.64 18.16
C SER A 163 -4.84 -4.39 17.83
N GLY A 164 -4.85 -3.95 16.57
CA GLY A 164 -5.58 -2.75 16.11
C GLY A 164 -4.82 -1.43 16.30
N HIS A 165 -3.66 -1.44 16.94
CA HIS A 165 -2.85 -0.23 17.12
C HIS A 165 -2.18 0.18 15.82
N VAL A 166 -2.11 1.50 15.60
CA VAL A 166 -1.34 2.13 14.51
C VAL A 166 -0.45 3.20 15.12
N LEU A 167 0.85 3.13 14.84
CA LEU A 167 1.87 4.02 15.37
C LEU A 167 2.56 4.75 14.21
N GLN A 168 2.75 6.06 14.36
CA GLN A 168 3.45 6.90 13.40
C GLN A 168 4.77 7.36 14.00
N TYR A 169 5.88 6.89 13.45
CA TYR A 169 7.23 7.25 13.87
C TYR A 169 7.83 8.27 12.90
N ARG A 170 8.35 9.36 13.43
CA ARG A 170 9.22 10.26 12.66
C ARG A 170 10.59 9.63 12.51
N ILE A 171 11.13 9.65 11.30
CA ILE A 171 12.48 9.20 10.98
C ILE A 171 13.36 10.43 10.77
N GLU A 172 14.50 10.49 11.45
CA GLU A 172 15.43 11.59 11.35
C GLU A 172 16.88 11.07 11.20
N ASP A 173 17.68 11.78 10.40
CA ASP A 173 19.13 11.60 10.34
C ASP A 173 19.78 12.45 11.42
N VAL A 174 20.41 11.80 12.40
CA VAL A 174 21.20 12.45 13.43
C VAL A 174 22.68 12.07 13.25
N ALA A 175 23.40 12.93 12.56
CA ALA A 175 24.84 12.74 12.27
C ALA A 175 25.17 11.42 11.54
N GLY A 176 24.34 11.02 10.59
CA GLY A 176 24.51 9.78 9.81
C GLY A 176 23.85 8.55 10.42
N HIS A 177 23.19 8.71 11.57
CA HIS A 177 22.44 7.63 12.23
C HIS A 177 20.94 7.89 12.17
N LEU A 178 20.17 6.89 11.79
CA LEU A 178 18.71 6.99 11.77
C LEU A 178 18.14 6.84 13.18
N THR A 179 17.21 7.71 13.51
CA THR A 179 16.46 7.67 14.77
C THR A 179 14.98 7.67 14.50
N LEU A 180 14.23 6.92 15.31
CA LEU A 180 12.77 6.85 15.25
C LEU A 180 12.19 7.45 16.54
N THR A 181 11.29 8.43 16.38
CA THR A 181 10.58 9.05 17.50
C THR A 181 9.09 8.91 17.29
N LEU A 182 8.38 8.35 18.27
CA LEU A 182 6.92 8.23 18.18
C LEU A 182 6.29 9.64 18.10
N ALA A 183 5.62 9.93 17.01
CA ALA A 183 4.93 11.19 16.76
C ALA A 183 3.45 11.12 17.17
N ARG A 184 2.80 9.98 16.93
CA ARG A 184 1.38 9.76 17.21
C ARG A 184 1.05 8.27 17.25
N HIS A 185 -0.02 7.90 17.99
CA HIS A 185 -0.64 6.57 17.92
C HIS A 185 -2.17 6.67 17.97
N TRP A 186 -2.84 5.66 17.42
CA TRP A 186 -4.30 5.49 17.50
C TRP A 186 -4.65 4.01 17.36
N GLN A 187 -5.94 3.70 17.36
CA GLN A 187 -6.43 2.34 17.14
C GLN A 187 -7.57 2.33 16.11
N VAL A 188 -7.64 1.24 15.34
CA VAL A 188 -8.82 0.78 14.63
C VAL A 188 -9.50 -0.34 15.43
N GLY A 189 -10.65 -0.82 14.99
CA GLY A 189 -11.49 -1.73 15.80
C GLY A 189 -10.95 -3.14 15.91
N THR A 190 -10.35 -3.66 14.83
CA THR A 190 -9.84 -5.03 14.69
C THR A 190 -8.45 -5.05 14.07
N GLN A 191 -8.06 -6.13 13.42
CA GLN A 191 -6.75 -6.29 12.79
C GLN A 191 -6.65 -5.44 11.51
N PRO A 192 -5.72 -4.47 11.42
CA PRO A 192 -5.35 -3.83 10.17
C PRO A 192 -4.12 -4.50 9.56
N GLU A 193 -3.96 -4.39 8.24
CA GLU A 193 -2.72 -4.73 7.57
C GLU A 193 -2.31 -3.65 6.56
N GLY A 194 -2.84 -3.65 5.35
CA GLY A 194 -2.44 -2.72 4.31
C GLY A 194 -2.56 -1.26 4.71
N MET A 195 -1.52 -0.49 4.45
CA MET A 195 -1.51 0.95 4.64
C MET A 195 -0.85 1.64 3.47
N VAL A 196 -1.28 2.88 3.19
CA VAL A 196 -0.57 3.76 2.27
C VAL A 196 -0.75 5.22 2.69
N ALA A 197 0.28 6.02 2.48
CA ALA A 197 0.21 7.46 2.64
C ALA A 197 0.03 8.17 1.30
N ASP A 198 -0.96 9.04 1.22
CA ASP A 198 -1.10 10.05 0.19
C ASP A 198 -0.33 11.29 0.62
N ASP A 199 0.95 11.33 0.27
CA ASP A 199 1.86 12.41 0.64
C ASP A 199 1.44 13.76 0.03
N VAL A 200 0.71 13.73 -1.10
CA VAL A 200 0.22 14.93 -1.80
C VAL A 200 -1.02 15.50 -1.14
N ALA A 201 -2.00 14.65 -0.80
CA ALA A 201 -3.24 15.08 -0.16
C ALA A 201 -3.16 15.12 1.37
N GLY A 202 -2.07 14.61 1.97
CA GLY A 202 -1.88 14.60 3.42
C GLY A 202 -2.81 13.63 4.14
N HIS A 203 -3.02 12.44 3.57
CA HIS A 203 -3.88 11.40 4.11
C HIS A 203 -3.12 10.08 4.32
N ILE A 204 -3.60 9.28 5.27
CA ILE A 204 -3.21 7.90 5.47
C ILE A 204 -4.45 7.04 5.22
N TYR A 205 -4.32 6.00 4.42
CA TYR A 205 -5.33 4.96 4.27
C TYR A 205 -4.90 3.72 5.03
N VAL A 206 -5.84 3.08 5.72
CA VAL A 206 -5.61 1.89 6.53
C VAL A 206 -6.69 0.87 6.18
N GLY A 207 -6.30 -0.29 5.72
CA GLY A 207 -7.14 -1.47 5.56
C GLY A 207 -7.33 -2.14 6.92
N GLU A 208 -8.58 -2.31 7.34
CA GLU A 208 -8.98 -3.14 8.48
C GLU A 208 -9.62 -4.38 7.88
N GLU A 209 -8.92 -5.51 7.89
CA GLU A 209 -9.13 -6.69 7.05
C GLU A 209 -10.60 -7.09 6.84
N ASP A 210 -11.33 -7.27 7.94
CA ASP A 210 -12.73 -7.72 7.92
C ASP A 210 -13.76 -6.58 7.88
N VAL A 211 -13.31 -5.31 7.90
CA VAL A 211 -14.18 -4.14 8.09
C VAL A 211 -14.20 -3.21 6.88
N GLY A 212 -13.03 -2.94 6.30
CA GLY A 212 -12.90 -2.06 5.15
C GLY A 212 -11.74 -1.08 5.22
N ILE A 213 -11.85 0.05 4.55
CA ILE A 213 -10.76 1.03 4.42
C ILE A 213 -11.14 2.32 5.15
N TRP A 214 -10.22 2.79 5.98
CA TRP A 214 -10.29 4.05 6.70
C TRP A 214 -9.30 5.08 6.15
N ARG A 215 -9.66 6.35 6.21
CA ARG A 215 -8.77 7.48 5.91
C ARG A 215 -8.55 8.33 7.16
N PHE A 216 -7.28 8.68 7.42
CA PHE A 216 -6.85 9.54 8.53
C PHE A 216 -6.02 10.72 8.00
N PRO A 217 -5.92 11.86 8.73
CA PRO A 217 -4.94 12.89 8.41
C PRO A 217 -3.51 12.37 8.58
N LEU A 218 -2.60 12.74 7.67
CA LEU A 218 -1.16 12.41 7.77
C LEU A 218 -0.46 13.24 8.86
N ASP A 219 -0.77 14.54 8.97
CA ASP A 219 -0.19 15.44 9.96
C ASP A 219 -0.39 14.90 11.40
N PRO A 220 0.69 14.53 12.13
CA PRO A 220 0.57 13.99 13.48
C PRO A 220 0.07 15.02 14.51
N GLY A 221 0.09 16.31 14.20
CA GLY A 221 -0.48 17.37 15.03
C GLY A 221 -2.00 17.42 14.99
N ARG A 222 -2.65 16.71 14.06
CA ARG A 222 -4.12 16.63 13.95
C ARG A 222 -4.63 15.37 14.64
N PRO A 223 -5.85 15.42 15.23
CA PRO A 223 -6.50 14.21 15.75
C PRO A 223 -6.61 13.13 14.67
N ALA A 224 -6.36 11.87 15.03
CA ALA A 224 -6.54 10.71 14.15
C ALA A 224 -8.04 10.35 14.04
N THR A 225 -8.82 11.27 13.46
CA THR A 225 -10.26 11.07 13.25
C THR A 225 -10.49 10.26 11.98
N PRO A 226 -11.11 9.07 12.07
CA PRO A 226 -11.33 8.23 10.90
C PRO A 226 -12.41 8.80 9.99
N THR A 227 -12.23 8.60 8.69
CA THR A 227 -13.26 8.76 7.66
C THR A 227 -13.39 7.42 6.94
N ALA A 228 -14.59 6.84 6.92
CA ALA A 228 -14.81 5.60 6.18
C ALA A 228 -14.67 5.84 4.67
N VAL A 229 -13.90 5.01 4.00
CA VAL A 229 -13.69 5.02 2.54
C VAL A 229 -14.48 3.91 1.88
N ALA A 230 -14.36 2.69 2.39
CA ALA A 230 -15.08 1.53 1.93
C ALA A 230 -15.44 0.65 3.12
N ALA A 231 -16.56 -0.03 3.02
CA ALA A 231 -16.97 -1.05 3.99
C ALA A 231 -16.92 -2.44 3.35
N ILE A 232 -16.82 -3.46 4.18
CA ILE A 232 -17.02 -4.86 3.80
C ILE A 232 -18.35 -5.31 4.40
N PRO A 233 -19.31 -5.85 3.59
CA PRO A 233 -19.24 -5.97 2.13
C PRO A 233 -19.59 -4.68 1.39
N SER A 234 -19.00 -4.48 0.21
CA SER A 234 -19.35 -3.42 -0.74
C SER A 234 -19.07 -3.88 -2.19
N ASP A 235 -19.37 -3.03 -3.19
CA ASP A 235 -19.21 -3.40 -4.61
C ASP A 235 -17.73 -3.71 -4.98
N CYS A 236 -16.77 -3.00 -4.40
CA CYS A 236 -15.34 -3.26 -4.61
C CYS A 236 -14.73 -4.22 -3.59
N LEU A 237 -15.33 -4.37 -2.42
CA LEU A 237 -14.90 -5.29 -1.36
C LEU A 237 -16.10 -6.16 -0.95
N PRO A 238 -16.55 -7.10 -1.80
CA PRO A 238 -17.73 -7.93 -1.49
C PRO A 238 -17.45 -9.02 -0.45
N ARG A 239 -16.21 -9.26 -0.13
CA ARG A 239 -15.72 -10.20 0.88
C ARG A 239 -14.63 -9.55 1.73
N ASP A 240 -14.39 -10.15 2.86
CA ASP A 240 -13.26 -9.91 3.72
C ASP A 240 -11.93 -10.14 3.01
N ASP A 241 -10.95 -9.71 3.66
CA ASP A 241 -9.54 -9.54 3.40
C ASP A 241 -9.23 -8.38 2.44
N VAL A 242 -9.16 -7.17 3.02
CA VAL A 242 -8.51 -6.02 2.38
C VAL A 242 -7.07 -5.95 2.88
N GLU A 243 -6.16 -6.29 1.97
CA GLU A 243 -4.74 -6.40 2.23
C GLU A 243 -3.97 -5.18 1.70
N GLY A 244 -2.90 -5.32 0.93
CA GLY A 244 -2.06 -4.23 0.46
C GLY A 244 -2.80 -3.03 -0.11
N LEU A 245 -2.31 -1.83 0.18
CA LEU A 245 -2.81 -0.56 -0.32
C LEU A 245 -1.70 0.23 -1.00
N ALA A 246 -1.99 0.82 -2.17
CA ALA A 246 -1.06 1.68 -2.90
C ALA A 246 -1.78 2.86 -3.57
N ILE A 247 -1.05 3.87 -4.03
CA ILE A 247 -1.61 5.02 -4.76
C ILE A 247 -0.96 5.19 -6.11
N HIS A 248 -1.78 5.12 -7.16
CA HIS A 248 -1.38 5.59 -8.48
C HIS A 248 -1.81 7.05 -8.65
N ASP A 249 -0.85 7.93 -8.97
CA ASP A 249 -1.08 9.35 -9.19
C ASP A 249 -0.47 9.79 -10.52
N SER A 250 -1.30 9.93 -11.52
CA SER A 250 -0.89 10.45 -12.83
C SER A 250 -1.71 11.67 -13.21
N GLY A 251 -1.23 12.43 -14.18
CA GLY A 251 -2.00 13.56 -14.72
C GLY A 251 -3.34 13.18 -15.37
N LYS A 252 -3.63 11.87 -15.51
CA LYS A 252 -4.88 11.35 -16.08
C LYS A 252 -5.89 10.92 -15.02
N GLY A 253 -5.48 10.76 -13.78
CA GLY A 253 -6.32 10.36 -12.65
C GLY A 253 -5.49 9.86 -11.48
N ARG A 254 -6.12 9.87 -10.31
CA ARG A 254 -5.54 9.38 -9.06
C ARG A 254 -6.42 8.25 -8.51
N TYR A 255 -5.80 7.18 -8.08
CA TYR A 255 -6.51 6.01 -7.58
C TYR A 255 -5.83 5.45 -6.33
N LEU A 256 -6.63 5.17 -5.31
CA LEU A 256 -6.25 4.22 -4.27
C LEU A 256 -6.49 2.82 -4.86
N VAL A 257 -5.45 2.01 -4.85
CA VAL A 257 -5.45 0.61 -5.28
C VAL A 257 -5.40 -0.25 -4.04
N ALA A 258 -6.36 -1.15 -3.88
CA ALA A 258 -6.45 -2.01 -2.72
C ALA A 258 -6.47 -3.48 -3.14
N SER A 259 -5.72 -4.33 -2.48
CA SER A 259 -5.88 -5.77 -2.63
C SER A 259 -7.23 -6.18 -2.02
N ALA A 260 -8.11 -6.72 -2.83
CA ALA A 260 -9.32 -7.40 -2.43
C ALA A 260 -9.08 -8.91 -2.52
N GLN A 261 -8.31 -9.45 -1.56
CA GLN A 261 -7.79 -10.81 -1.57
C GLN A 261 -8.91 -11.84 -1.71
N GLY A 262 -9.99 -11.69 -0.93
CA GLY A 262 -11.13 -12.60 -0.95
C GLY A 262 -11.82 -12.77 -2.32
N ILE A 263 -11.53 -11.91 -3.29
CA ILE A 263 -12.00 -12.01 -4.68
C ILE A 263 -10.87 -12.01 -5.72
N ARG A 264 -9.61 -11.98 -5.29
CA ARG A 264 -8.40 -12.05 -6.15
C ARG A 264 -8.34 -10.92 -7.18
N ARG A 265 -8.56 -9.67 -6.72
CA ARG A 265 -8.65 -8.47 -7.55
C ARG A 265 -7.92 -7.31 -6.88
N ALA A 266 -7.42 -6.40 -7.69
CA ALA A 266 -7.13 -5.06 -7.20
C ALA A 266 -8.39 -4.18 -7.36
N ALA A 267 -8.86 -3.61 -6.26
CA ALA A 267 -9.97 -2.68 -6.23
C ALA A 267 -9.46 -1.24 -6.39
N LEU A 268 -10.00 -0.49 -7.35
CA LEU A 268 -9.59 0.87 -7.64
C LEU A 268 -10.64 1.87 -7.16
N TYR A 269 -10.22 2.76 -6.27
CA TYR A 269 -11.04 3.86 -5.76
C TYR A 269 -10.50 5.19 -6.30
N ARG A 270 -11.33 5.92 -7.03
CA ARG A 270 -10.95 7.21 -7.57
C ARG A 270 -10.80 8.25 -6.45
N LEU A 271 -9.68 8.97 -6.48
CA LEU A 271 -9.33 10.02 -5.53
C LEU A 271 -9.62 11.38 -6.17
N ASP A 272 -10.61 12.12 -5.64
CA ASP A 272 -10.99 13.46 -6.07
C ASP A 272 -10.84 14.46 -4.91
N GLY A 273 -9.59 14.88 -4.65
CA GLY A 273 -9.27 15.82 -3.57
C GLY A 273 -9.68 15.29 -2.18
N ASP A 274 -10.41 16.10 -1.41
CA ASP A 274 -10.88 15.72 -0.07
C ASP A 274 -12.15 14.86 -0.04
N ALA A 275 -12.76 14.61 -1.20
CA ALA A 275 -13.94 13.76 -1.29
C ALA A 275 -13.64 12.33 -0.79
N VAL A 276 -14.68 11.62 -0.36
CA VAL A 276 -14.54 10.19 -0.07
C VAL A 276 -14.26 9.46 -1.38
N PRO A 277 -13.22 8.64 -1.45
CA PRO A 277 -12.89 7.88 -2.65
C PRO A 277 -14.06 7.02 -3.14
N VAL A 278 -14.21 6.91 -4.46
CA VAL A 278 -15.31 6.19 -5.07
C VAL A 278 -14.81 4.96 -5.80
N CYS A 279 -15.40 3.81 -5.49
CA CYS A 279 -15.17 2.54 -6.18
C CYS A 279 -15.41 2.73 -7.70
N SER A 280 -14.40 2.42 -8.53
CA SER A 280 -14.40 2.68 -9.97
C SER A 280 -14.19 1.44 -10.81
N ALA A 281 -13.29 0.55 -10.38
CA ALA A 281 -12.94 -0.65 -11.14
C ALA A 281 -12.46 -1.79 -10.24
N LEU A 282 -12.57 -3.00 -10.75
CA LEU A 282 -11.96 -4.23 -10.24
C LEU A 282 -11.02 -4.79 -11.31
N VAL A 283 -9.75 -4.92 -10.99
CA VAL A 283 -8.71 -5.40 -11.90
C VAL A 283 -8.34 -6.83 -11.57
N GLU A 284 -8.42 -7.70 -12.56
CA GLU A 284 -7.93 -9.08 -12.53
C GLU A 284 -6.63 -9.17 -13.30
N VAL A 285 -5.60 -9.74 -12.71
CA VAL A 285 -4.42 -10.19 -13.44
C VAL A 285 -4.68 -11.61 -13.93
N ALA A 286 -5.11 -11.73 -15.19
CA ALA A 286 -5.52 -12.99 -15.78
C ALA A 286 -4.31 -13.74 -16.36
N ALA A 287 -4.42 -15.06 -16.41
CA ALA A 287 -3.42 -15.90 -17.04
C ALA A 287 -3.27 -15.58 -18.55
N GLY A 288 -2.03 -15.50 -19.02
CA GLY A 288 -1.64 -15.25 -20.41
C GLY A 288 -0.42 -16.07 -20.80
N ALA A 289 0.64 -15.41 -21.24
CA ALA A 289 1.96 -16.05 -21.42
C ALA A 289 2.61 -16.37 -20.05
N ILE A 290 2.26 -15.62 -19.04
CA ILE A 290 2.57 -15.79 -17.63
C ILE A 290 1.24 -16.16 -16.94
N ASP A 291 1.27 -16.93 -15.89
CA ASP A 291 0.07 -17.23 -15.09
C ASP A 291 -0.49 -15.95 -14.43
N GLY A 292 -1.73 -16.03 -13.97
CA GLY A 292 -2.41 -14.91 -13.34
C GLY A 292 -2.15 -14.87 -11.84
N VAL A 293 -2.67 -13.82 -11.19
CA VAL A 293 -2.67 -13.73 -9.72
C VAL A 293 -3.79 -14.61 -9.17
N THR A 294 -3.44 -15.53 -8.29
CA THR A 294 -4.36 -16.48 -7.67
C THR A 294 -4.89 -15.99 -6.33
N GLU A 295 -4.04 -15.41 -5.53
CA GLU A 295 -4.29 -14.76 -4.25
C GLU A 295 -3.30 -13.61 -4.15
N THR A 296 -3.64 -12.50 -3.51
CA THR A 296 -2.76 -11.35 -3.46
C THR A 296 -2.83 -10.72 -2.07
N ASP A 297 -1.75 -10.82 -1.32
CA ASP A 297 -1.59 -10.11 -0.06
C ASP A 297 -1.22 -8.65 -0.38
N GLY A 298 0.06 -8.38 -0.61
CA GLY A 298 0.56 -7.07 -0.91
C GLY A 298 0.48 -6.67 -2.38
N LEU A 299 0.46 -5.38 -2.61
CA LEU A 299 0.63 -4.76 -3.93
C LEU A 299 1.25 -3.37 -3.80
N ASP A 300 1.97 -2.95 -4.83
CA ASP A 300 2.40 -1.56 -4.96
C ASP A 300 2.23 -1.08 -6.40
N VAL A 301 2.11 0.24 -6.56
CA VAL A 301 1.96 0.87 -7.87
C VAL A 301 2.73 2.17 -7.95
N THR A 302 3.44 2.37 -9.05
CA THR A 302 4.05 3.67 -9.36
C THR A 302 3.45 4.27 -10.62
N SER A 303 3.29 5.59 -10.64
CA SER A 303 2.96 6.36 -11.84
C SER A 303 4.18 6.90 -12.57
N ALA A 304 5.37 6.65 -12.05
CA ALA A 304 6.61 7.06 -12.72
C ALA A 304 6.81 6.31 -14.04
N ALA A 305 7.26 7.04 -15.06
CA ALA A 305 7.62 6.41 -16.32
C ALA A 305 8.89 5.55 -16.13
N LEU A 306 8.75 4.25 -16.38
CA LEU A 306 9.81 3.26 -16.32
C LEU A 306 10.08 2.71 -17.72
N PRO A 307 11.27 2.12 -17.99
CA PRO A 307 11.55 1.45 -19.25
C PRO A 307 10.51 0.36 -19.55
N GLY A 308 9.81 0.50 -20.67
CA GLY A 308 8.71 -0.41 -21.04
C GLY A 308 7.34 -0.06 -20.43
N HIS A 309 7.28 0.81 -19.41
CA HIS A 309 6.07 1.16 -18.67
C HIS A 309 5.90 2.69 -18.55
N PRO A 310 5.53 3.37 -19.64
CA PRO A 310 5.51 4.84 -19.68
C PRO A 310 4.43 5.48 -18.81
N GLU A 311 3.41 4.74 -18.41
CA GLU A 311 2.31 5.21 -17.54
C GLU A 311 2.40 4.65 -16.11
N GLY A 312 3.49 3.90 -15.81
CA GLY A 312 3.72 3.28 -14.51
C GLY A 312 3.58 1.76 -14.52
N LEU A 313 3.79 1.19 -13.35
CA LEU A 313 3.85 -0.25 -13.11
C LEU A 313 3.03 -0.58 -11.87
N LEU A 314 2.18 -1.61 -11.95
CA LEU A 314 1.55 -2.27 -10.82
C LEU A 314 2.28 -3.59 -10.55
N VAL A 315 2.62 -3.85 -9.30
CA VAL A 315 3.21 -5.11 -8.83
C VAL A 315 2.25 -5.73 -7.83
N MET A 316 1.91 -6.99 -8.02
CA MET A 316 0.99 -7.73 -7.14
C MET A 316 1.62 -9.06 -6.73
N MET A 317 1.50 -9.40 -5.46
CA MET A 317 1.88 -10.72 -4.95
C MET A 317 0.97 -11.78 -5.55
N ASP A 318 1.54 -12.97 -5.85
CA ASP A 318 0.84 -14.17 -6.30
C ASP A 318 1.24 -15.38 -5.44
N ASP A 319 0.25 -15.96 -4.77
CA ASP A 319 0.45 -17.08 -3.83
C ASP A 319 0.76 -18.42 -4.54
N GLN A 320 0.27 -18.63 -5.76
CA GLN A 320 0.41 -19.92 -6.44
C GLN A 320 1.03 -19.80 -7.82
N ASN A 321 2.29 -19.39 -7.86
CA ASN A 321 3.06 -19.36 -9.10
C ASN A 321 3.33 -20.78 -9.63
N ALA A 322 3.67 -20.89 -10.91
CA ALA A 322 4.06 -22.15 -11.53
C ALA A 322 5.20 -22.83 -10.76
N GLY A 323 4.92 -24.00 -10.17
CA GLY A 323 5.88 -24.74 -9.30
C GLY A 323 5.60 -24.62 -7.80
N TYR A 324 4.48 -24.02 -7.41
CA TYR A 324 4.05 -23.85 -5.99
C TYR A 324 4.98 -22.97 -5.15
N THR A 325 5.55 -21.94 -5.76
CA THR A 325 6.29 -20.88 -5.10
C THR A 325 5.50 -19.60 -5.18
N THR A 326 5.71 -18.70 -4.23
CA THR A 326 5.16 -17.34 -4.26
C THR A 326 6.08 -16.40 -5.03
N ASN A 327 5.55 -15.40 -5.72
CA ASN A 327 6.31 -14.39 -6.43
C ASN A 327 5.52 -13.07 -6.58
N PHE A 328 6.01 -12.15 -7.41
CA PHE A 328 5.33 -10.91 -7.72
C PHE A 328 5.10 -10.80 -9.23
N LYS A 329 3.86 -10.48 -9.63
CA LYS A 329 3.47 -10.24 -11.03
C LYS A 329 3.57 -8.76 -11.35
N LEU A 330 4.17 -8.45 -12.49
CA LEU A 330 4.35 -7.08 -13.00
C LEU A 330 3.31 -6.81 -14.08
N VAL A 331 2.54 -5.72 -13.91
CA VAL A 331 1.46 -5.33 -14.83
C VAL A 331 1.71 -3.91 -15.32
N ASP A 332 1.74 -3.71 -16.64
CA ASP A 332 1.82 -2.38 -17.23
C ASP A 332 0.55 -1.58 -16.91
N TRP A 333 0.71 -0.44 -16.22
CA TRP A 333 -0.44 0.39 -15.84
C TRP A 333 -1.22 0.90 -17.05
N ALA A 334 -0.59 1.08 -18.21
CA ALA A 334 -1.30 1.50 -19.41
C ALA A 334 -2.43 0.51 -19.82
N ALA A 335 -2.25 -0.78 -19.55
CA ALA A 335 -3.29 -1.79 -19.80
C ALA A 335 -4.47 -1.62 -18.82
N VAL A 336 -4.22 -1.31 -17.57
CA VAL A 336 -5.25 -0.99 -16.58
C VAL A 336 -5.96 0.29 -16.95
N ALA A 337 -5.21 1.35 -17.27
CA ALA A 337 -5.74 2.67 -17.62
C ALA A 337 -6.64 2.64 -18.88
N ALA A 338 -6.37 1.76 -19.83
CA ALA A 338 -7.19 1.59 -21.03
C ALA A 338 -8.62 1.08 -20.75
N GLY A 339 -8.82 0.41 -19.62
CA GLY A 339 -10.12 -0.09 -19.16
C GLY A 339 -10.86 0.85 -18.20
N LEU A 340 -10.23 1.91 -17.72
CA LEU A 340 -10.84 2.84 -16.77
C LEU A 340 -11.88 3.74 -17.45
N PRO A 341 -12.98 4.11 -16.74
CA PRO A 341 -14.07 4.93 -17.25
C PRO A 341 -13.69 6.41 -17.47
#